data_408227bbfd2dea63d5ebeaf6e03629b7
#
_entry.id   408227bbfd2dea63d5ebeaf6e03629b7
#
_cell.length_a   1.000
_cell.length_b   1.000
_cell.length_c   1.000
_cell.angle_alpha   90.00
_cell.angle_beta   90.00
_cell.angle_gamma   90.00
#
_symmetry.space_group_name_H-M   'P 1'
#
loop_
_entity.id
_entity.type
_entity.pdbx_description
1 polymer ?
#
loop_
_entity_poly.entity_id
_entity_poly.type
_entity_poly.pdbx_seq_one_letter_code
_entity_poly.pdbx_strand_id
1 'polypeptide(L)'
;RRFKEDTFRIIEEEPERLAEVKGISERKAQEIAEQTEEKRELRQAMIFLQNYGISLTLAVKIYQTYQLDMYRIIQENPYKLAEDVTGVGFKIADEIAHKVGIHMDSDFRIRSGILYVLQQASLEGHTYLPKELLTRRACELLEVDADAIEKHYMDMTIDRKLVMKQTEDQVQIYASTFYYMELNVAVMLRELNVKYDFSETAVEQRIRKIEELSDLKLDEMQHIAVVEAVRSGLLVITGG
;
A
#
# COMPACT_ATOMS: atom_id res chain seq x y z
N ARG A 1 28.09 30.65 25.18
CA ARG A 1 28.82 31.76 25.84
C ARG A 1 30.19 32.00 25.20
N ARG A 2 30.95 30.97 24.72
CA ARG A 2 32.27 31.14 24.12
C ARG A 2 32.18 31.74 22.70
N PHE A 3 31.28 31.26 21.85
CA PHE A 3 31.18 31.70 20.45
C PHE A 3 30.02 32.69 20.18
N LYS A 4 29.16 32.95 21.16
CA LYS A 4 28.03 33.91 21.08
C LYS A 4 27.23 33.76 19.76
N GLU A 5 27.23 34.79 18.91
CA GLU A 5 26.50 34.85 17.66
C GLU A 5 27.09 33.95 16.56
N ASP A 6 28.40 33.64 16.64
CA ASP A 6 29.09 32.76 15.71
C ASP A 6 28.83 31.27 15.96
N THR A 7 28.03 30.88 16.98
CA THR A 7 27.89 29.51 17.41
C THR A 7 27.37 28.63 16.27
N PHE A 8 26.34 29.05 15.52
CA PHE A 8 25.78 28.27 14.42
C PHE A 8 26.73 28.16 13.23
N ARG A 9 27.44 29.28 12.88
CA ARG A 9 28.44 29.26 11.82
C ARG A 9 29.58 28.28 12.14
N ILE A 10 30.03 28.25 13.39
CA ILE A 10 31.10 27.34 13.84
C ILE A 10 30.61 25.87 13.81
N ILE A 11 29.35 25.59 14.17
CA ILE A 11 28.78 24.25 14.07
C ILE A 11 28.73 23.78 12.60
N GLU A 12 28.42 24.67 11.67
CA GLU A 12 28.28 24.36 10.25
C GLU A 12 29.63 24.32 9.49
N GLU A 13 30.53 25.28 9.73
CA GLU A 13 31.74 25.47 8.92
C GLU A 13 33.02 24.94 9.58
N GLU A 14 33.09 24.95 10.92
CA GLU A 14 34.28 24.65 11.69
C GLU A 14 33.96 23.81 12.94
N PRO A 15 33.26 22.63 12.80
CA PRO A 15 32.72 21.87 13.95
C PRO A 15 33.80 21.42 14.95
N GLU A 16 35.04 21.20 14.50
CA GLU A 16 36.18 20.85 15.35
C GLU A 16 36.46 21.91 16.43
N ARG A 17 36.13 23.15 16.18
CA ARG A 17 36.31 24.24 17.15
C ARG A 17 35.37 24.15 18.35
N LEU A 18 34.30 23.36 18.24
CA LEU A 18 33.44 23.09 19.40
C LEU A 18 34.23 22.39 20.53
N ALA A 19 35.26 21.62 20.17
CA ALA A 19 36.13 20.96 21.15
C ALA A 19 36.95 21.94 22.02
N GLU A 20 37.04 23.24 21.64
CA GLU A 20 37.58 24.29 22.49
C GLU A 20 36.71 24.55 23.74
N VAL A 21 35.45 24.05 23.75
CA VAL A 21 34.56 24.20 24.90
C VAL A 21 34.77 23.04 25.87
N LYS A 22 35.05 23.35 27.11
CA LYS A 22 35.30 22.34 28.16
C LYS A 22 34.11 21.34 28.23
N GLY A 23 34.42 20.07 28.05
CA GLY A 23 33.43 18.97 28.09
C GLY A 23 32.88 18.53 26.73
N ILE A 24 33.35 19.11 25.62
CA ILE A 24 33.06 18.67 24.25
C ILE A 24 34.35 18.06 23.70
N SER A 25 34.32 16.76 23.36
CA SER A 25 35.37 16.09 22.59
C SER A 25 35.20 16.33 21.10
N GLU A 26 36.23 16.10 20.29
CA GLU A 26 36.14 16.20 18.82
C GLU A 26 35.00 15.31 18.25
N ARG A 27 34.87 14.07 18.75
CA ARG A 27 33.80 13.19 18.39
C ARG A 27 32.42 13.79 18.70
N LYS A 28 32.26 14.39 19.88
CA LYS A 28 31.00 15.03 20.27
C LYS A 28 30.72 16.30 19.49
N ALA A 29 31.77 17.01 19.09
CA ALA A 29 31.66 18.16 18.20
C ALA A 29 31.12 17.77 16.84
N GLN A 30 31.60 16.66 16.28
CA GLN A 30 31.14 16.11 15.02
C GLN A 30 29.69 15.63 15.12
N GLU A 31 29.32 14.89 16.17
CA GLU A 31 27.94 14.45 16.43
C GLU A 31 26.96 15.65 16.51
N ILE A 32 27.37 16.76 17.11
CA ILE A 32 26.56 18.00 17.19
C ILE A 32 26.37 18.62 15.79
N ALA A 33 27.44 18.68 15.00
CA ALA A 33 27.36 19.20 13.63
C ALA A 33 26.41 18.38 12.75
N GLU A 34 26.56 17.07 12.74
CA GLU A 34 25.71 16.15 11.99
C GLU A 34 24.22 16.26 12.37
N GLN A 35 23.92 16.30 13.68
CA GLN A 35 22.53 16.47 14.15
C GLN A 35 21.95 17.85 13.81
N THR A 36 22.78 18.88 13.76
CA THR A 36 22.34 20.24 13.42
C THR A 36 22.04 20.35 11.93
N GLU A 37 22.88 19.73 11.09
CA GLU A 37 22.70 19.69 9.65
C GLU A 37 21.44 18.87 9.29
N GLU A 38 21.28 17.68 9.86
CA GLU A 38 20.08 16.85 9.65
C GLU A 38 18.78 17.61 10.00
N LYS A 39 18.79 18.35 11.12
CA LYS A 39 17.62 19.17 11.50
C LYS A 39 17.38 20.35 10.56
N ARG A 40 18.44 20.92 9.98
CA ARG A 40 18.34 21.99 8.99
C ARG A 40 17.75 21.45 7.69
N GLU A 41 18.27 20.35 7.19
CA GLU A 41 17.76 19.69 5.99
C GLU A 41 16.29 19.29 6.14
N LEU A 42 15.93 18.67 7.26
CA LEU A 42 14.55 18.32 7.56
C LEU A 42 13.64 19.57 7.53
N ARG A 43 14.07 20.68 8.13
CA ARG A 43 13.28 21.93 8.14
C ARG A 43 13.10 22.47 6.73
N GLN A 44 14.15 22.48 5.91
CA GLN A 44 14.07 22.93 4.52
C GLN A 44 13.13 22.04 3.70
N ALA A 45 13.23 20.73 3.88
CA ALA A 45 12.33 19.76 3.28
C ALA A 45 10.86 20.01 3.67
N MET A 46 10.60 20.29 4.96
CA MET A 46 9.24 20.60 5.43
C MET A 46 8.68 21.86 4.75
N ILE A 47 9.47 22.93 4.68
CA ILE A 47 9.07 24.19 4.04
C ILE A 47 8.80 23.95 2.55
N PHE A 48 9.68 23.22 1.86
CA PHE A 48 9.51 22.88 0.45
C PHE A 48 8.19 22.13 0.22
N LEU A 49 7.94 21.07 0.98
CA LEU A 49 6.74 20.24 0.82
C LEU A 49 5.45 21.00 1.17
N GLN A 50 5.50 21.90 2.15
CA GLN A 50 4.36 22.75 2.50
C GLN A 50 3.95 23.70 1.35
N ASN A 51 4.90 24.16 0.52
CA ASN A 51 4.57 24.99 -0.65
C ASN A 51 3.69 24.25 -1.66
N TYR A 52 3.73 22.91 -1.67
CA TYR A 52 2.85 22.07 -2.47
C TYR A 52 1.57 21.67 -1.74
N GLY A 53 1.32 22.19 -0.53
CA GLY A 53 0.12 21.89 0.27
C GLY A 53 0.17 20.55 1.01
N ILE A 54 1.36 19.97 1.12
CA ILE A 54 1.56 18.71 1.85
C ILE A 54 1.53 19.00 3.35
N SER A 55 0.73 18.24 4.11
CA SER A 55 0.67 18.38 5.56
C SER A 55 2.00 18.01 6.21
N LEU A 56 2.27 18.56 7.38
CA LEU A 56 3.52 18.29 8.11
C LEU A 56 3.73 16.79 8.39
N THR A 57 2.67 16.08 8.73
CA THR A 57 2.74 14.63 8.99
C THR A 57 3.15 13.83 7.74
N LEU A 58 2.62 14.17 6.56
CA LEU A 58 3.01 13.55 5.32
C LEU A 58 4.40 13.98 4.88
N ALA A 59 4.76 15.25 5.08
CA ALA A 59 6.07 15.77 4.77
C ALA A 59 7.20 15.03 5.52
N VAL A 60 6.99 14.73 6.81
CA VAL A 60 7.94 13.91 7.60
C VAL A 60 8.08 12.50 6.98
N LYS A 61 6.99 11.85 6.62
CA LYS A 61 7.03 10.51 5.99
C LYS A 61 7.75 10.52 4.65
N ILE A 62 7.47 11.54 3.80
CA ILE A 62 8.13 11.70 2.50
C ILE A 62 9.63 11.87 2.69
N TYR A 63 10.04 12.73 3.61
CA TYR A 63 11.45 12.92 3.92
C TYR A 63 12.11 11.65 4.47
N GLN A 64 11.44 10.92 5.36
CA GLN A 64 11.94 9.65 5.88
C GLN A 64 12.12 8.59 4.79
N THR A 65 11.25 8.59 3.78
CA THR A 65 11.31 7.61 2.67
C THR A 65 12.40 7.95 1.66
N TYR A 66 12.57 9.22 1.31
CA TYR A 66 13.38 9.62 0.17
C TYR A 66 14.57 10.52 0.52
N GLN A 67 14.63 11.04 1.74
CA GLN A 67 15.63 12.02 2.13
C GLN A 67 15.70 13.17 1.10
N LEU A 68 16.88 13.58 0.66
CA LEU A 68 17.07 14.65 -0.33
C LEU A 68 16.56 14.29 -1.74
N ASP A 69 16.43 13.01 -2.08
CA ASP A 69 15.86 12.57 -3.36
C ASP A 69 14.40 13.03 -3.55
N MET A 70 13.71 13.38 -2.46
CA MET A 70 12.34 13.89 -2.53
C MET A 70 12.19 15.11 -3.45
N TYR A 71 13.19 15.98 -3.53
CA TYR A 71 13.17 17.16 -4.39
C TYR A 71 13.03 16.75 -5.86
N ARG A 72 13.83 15.78 -6.28
CA ARG A 72 13.81 15.24 -7.64
C ARG A 72 12.49 14.51 -7.92
N ILE A 73 12.04 13.68 -6.99
CA ILE A 73 10.81 12.90 -7.14
C ILE A 73 9.60 13.83 -7.27
N ILE A 74 9.50 14.86 -6.46
CA ILE A 74 8.41 15.86 -6.56
C ILE A 74 8.40 16.55 -7.92
N GLN A 75 9.57 16.87 -8.48
CA GLN A 75 9.68 17.59 -9.74
C GLN A 75 9.50 16.70 -10.97
N GLU A 76 10.00 15.47 -10.93
CA GLU A 76 9.99 14.57 -12.10
C GLU A 76 8.78 13.64 -12.15
N ASN A 77 8.42 13.05 -11.00
CA ASN A 77 7.33 12.09 -10.91
C ASN A 77 6.69 12.05 -9.50
N PRO A 78 5.83 13.01 -9.15
CA PRO A 78 5.17 13.04 -7.84
C PRO A 78 4.23 11.85 -7.60
N TYR A 79 3.79 11.13 -8.64
CA TYR A 79 2.93 9.95 -8.48
C TYR A 79 3.64 8.79 -7.78
N LYS A 80 4.97 8.78 -7.78
CA LYS A 80 5.75 7.81 -7.01
C LYS A 80 5.49 7.91 -5.50
N LEU A 81 5.11 9.09 -5.01
CA LEU A 81 4.69 9.26 -3.62
C LEU A 81 3.47 8.41 -3.27
N ALA A 82 2.53 8.23 -4.22
CA ALA A 82 1.34 7.41 -4.02
C ALA A 82 1.65 5.91 -3.98
N GLU A 83 2.76 5.48 -4.59
CA GLU A 83 3.23 4.10 -4.54
C GLU A 83 3.97 3.79 -3.23
N ASP A 84 4.82 4.71 -2.76
CA ASP A 84 5.84 4.43 -1.75
C ASP A 84 5.52 5.00 -0.36
N VAL A 85 4.61 6.00 -0.24
CA VAL A 85 4.35 6.70 1.01
C VAL A 85 2.92 6.47 1.52
N THR A 86 2.79 5.71 2.58
CA THR A 86 1.49 5.44 3.21
C THR A 86 0.79 6.74 3.64
N GLY A 87 -0.39 6.98 3.07
CA GLY A 87 -1.22 8.15 3.33
C GLY A 87 -1.15 9.19 2.21
N VAL A 88 -0.30 9.01 1.20
CA VAL A 88 -0.35 9.75 -0.06
C VAL A 88 -1.11 8.89 -1.08
N GLY A 89 -2.31 9.34 -1.47
CA GLY A 89 -3.08 8.71 -2.53
C GLY A 89 -2.91 9.45 -3.86
N PHE A 90 -3.47 8.87 -4.95
CA PHE A 90 -3.44 9.46 -6.29
C PHE A 90 -3.85 10.94 -6.30
N LYS A 91 -4.93 11.32 -5.62
CA LYS A 91 -5.43 12.70 -5.60
C LYS A 91 -4.42 13.69 -5.05
N ILE A 92 -3.74 13.34 -3.96
CA ILE A 92 -2.70 14.20 -3.37
C ILE A 92 -1.51 14.31 -4.33
N ALA A 93 -1.10 13.20 -4.94
CA ALA A 93 -0.01 13.20 -5.93
C ALA A 93 -0.38 14.02 -7.17
N ASP A 94 -1.63 13.95 -7.63
CA ASP A 94 -2.14 14.70 -8.79
C ASP A 94 -2.18 16.21 -8.50
N GLU A 95 -2.61 16.63 -7.30
CA GLU A 95 -2.54 18.02 -6.86
C GLU A 95 -1.08 18.57 -6.83
N ILE A 96 -0.15 17.76 -6.37
CA ILE A 96 1.28 18.11 -6.37
C ILE A 96 1.78 18.22 -7.81
N ALA A 97 1.46 17.23 -8.66
CA ALA A 97 1.84 17.19 -10.07
C ALA A 97 1.36 18.43 -10.82
N HIS A 98 0.11 18.83 -10.58
CA HIS A 98 -0.45 20.06 -11.16
C HIS A 98 0.32 21.31 -10.74
N LYS A 99 0.69 21.43 -9.46
CA LYS A 99 1.47 22.58 -8.94
C LYS A 99 2.91 22.62 -9.45
N VAL A 100 3.49 21.46 -9.75
CA VAL A 100 4.83 21.33 -10.33
C VAL A 100 4.80 21.59 -11.85
N GLY A 101 3.64 21.54 -12.48
CA GLY A 101 3.47 21.73 -13.92
C GLY A 101 3.62 20.44 -14.74
N ILE A 102 3.36 19.28 -14.15
CA ILE A 102 3.28 18.02 -14.89
C ILE A 102 2.06 18.05 -15.81
N HIS A 103 2.25 17.68 -17.08
CA HIS A 103 1.17 17.66 -18.06
C HIS A 103 0.07 16.65 -17.71
N MET A 104 -1.18 17.01 -18.04
CA MET A 104 -2.36 16.19 -17.78
C MET A 104 -2.35 14.82 -18.48
N ASP A 105 -1.66 14.71 -19.61
CA ASP A 105 -1.49 13.51 -20.42
C ASP A 105 -0.17 12.76 -20.16
N SER A 106 0.54 13.11 -19.08
CA SER A 106 1.81 12.44 -18.77
C SER A 106 1.60 10.95 -18.48
N ASP A 107 2.51 10.12 -18.97
CA ASP A 107 2.48 8.66 -18.78
C ASP A 107 2.44 8.28 -17.30
N PHE A 108 3.13 9.02 -16.44
CA PHE A 108 3.12 8.81 -14.99
C PHE A 108 1.73 9.03 -14.39
N ARG A 109 1.03 10.08 -14.82
CA ARG A 109 -0.33 10.39 -14.38
C ARG A 109 -1.30 9.30 -14.79
N ILE A 110 -1.26 8.91 -16.06
CA ILE A 110 -2.18 7.90 -16.61
C ILE A 110 -1.97 6.56 -15.92
N ARG A 111 -0.73 6.09 -15.80
CA ARG A 111 -0.40 4.82 -15.14
C ARG A 111 -0.83 4.80 -13.68
N SER A 112 -0.58 5.87 -12.94
CA SER A 112 -1.00 5.99 -11.54
C SER A 112 -2.53 6.05 -11.40
N GLY A 113 -3.21 6.74 -12.31
CA GLY A 113 -4.67 6.82 -12.35
C GLY A 113 -5.33 5.46 -12.63
N ILE A 114 -4.78 4.65 -13.54
CA ILE A 114 -5.24 3.28 -13.80
C ILE A 114 -5.18 2.44 -12.52
N LEU A 115 -4.05 2.47 -11.81
CA LEU A 115 -3.88 1.74 -10.55
C LEU A 115 -4.84 2.24 -9.48
N TYR A 116 -5.07 3.56 -9.41
CA TYR A 116 -6.02 4.15 -8.49
C TYR A 116 -7.47 3.69 -8.75
N VAL A 117 -7.90 3.62 -10.01
CA VAL A 117 -9.24 3.09 -10.35
C VAL A 117 -9.40 1.65 -9.89
N LEU A 118 -8.40 0.79 -10.09
CA LEU A 118 -8.41 -0.58 -9.60
C LEU A 118 -8.43 -0.65 -8.07
N GLN A 119 -7.72 0.25 -7.39
CA GLN A 119 -7.75 0.35 -5.93
C GLN A 119 -9.13 0.79 -5.43
N GLN A 120 -9.79 1.75 -6.08
CA GLN A 120 -11.16 2.14 -5.74
C GLN A 120 -12.15 0.97 -5.94
N ALA A 121 -12.01 0.25 -7.06
CA ALA A 121 -12.82 -0.94 -7.31
C ALA A 121 -12.64 -2.03 -6.23
N SER A 122 -11.45 -2.14 -5.65
CA SER A 122 -11.20 -3.09 -4.55
C SER A 122 -11.95 -2.72 -3.28
N LEU A 123 -12.16 -1.43 -3.01
CA LEU A 123 -13.00 -0.98 -1.89
C LEU A 123 -14.49 -1.28 -2.12
N GLU A 124 -14.89 -1.44 -3.40
CA GLU A 124 -16.23 -1.89 -3.81
C GLU A 124 -16.35 -3.43 -3.78
N GLY A 125 -15.29 -4.16 -3.45
CA GLY A 125 -15.25 -5.62 -3.38
C GLY A 125 -14.77 -6.32 -4.66
N HIS A 126 -14.21 -5.58 -5.61
CA HIS A 126 -13.73 -6.12 -6.88
C HIS A 126 -12.21 -6.37 -6.86
N THR A 127 -11.77 -7.56 -7.21
CA THR A 127 -10.33 -7.87 -7.39
C THR A 127 -9.80 -7.50 -8.76
N TYR A 128 -10.70 -7.34 -9.74
CA TYR A 128 -10.40 -6.92 -11.11
C TYR A 128 -11.53 -6.04 -11.67
N LEU A 129 -11.26 -5.41 -12.79
CA LEU A 129 -12.28 -4.80 -13.65
C LEU A 129 -12.19 -5.38 -15.07
N PRO A 130 -13.33 -5.52 -15.79
CA PRO A 130 -13.31 -5.68 -17.24
C PRO A 130 -12.58 -4.52 -17.91
N LYS A 131 -11.82 -4.80 -18.97
CA LYS A 131 -11.01 -3.80 -19.70
C LYS A 131 -11.82 -2.55 -20.05
N GLU A 132 -13.00 -2.73 -20.62
CA GLU A 132 -13.88 -1.63 -21.08
C GLU A 132 -14.35 -0.78 -19.92
N LEU A 133 -14.65 -1.40 -18.76
CA LEU A 133 -15.07 -0.68 -17.56
C LEU A 133 -13.91 0.09 -16.94
N LEU A 134 -12.72 -0.53 -16.88
CA LEU A 134 -11.52 0.12 -16.38
C LEU A 134 -11.15 1.34 -17.26
N THR A 135 -11.12 1.17 -18.58
CA THR A 135 -10.84 2.25 -19.53
C THR A 135 -11.82 3.40 -19.35
N ARG A 136 -13.11 3.12 -19.27
CA ARG A 136 -14.14 4.17 -19.07
C ARG A 136 -13.94 4.92 -17.76
N ARG A 137 -13.79 4.21 -16.62
CA ARG A 137 -13.57 4.85 -15.31
C ARG A 137 -12.26 5.65 -15.27
N ALA A 138 -11.22 5.20 -15.97
CA ALA A 138 -9.95 5.91 -16.05
C ALA A 138 -10.05 7.16 -16.92
N CYS A 139 -10.76 7.11 -18.06
CA CYS A 139 -11.07 8.29 -18.89
C CYS A 139 -11.85 9.36 -18.09
N GLU A 140 -12.87 8.94 -17.34
CA GLU A 140 -13.66 9.84 -16.49
C GLU A 140 -12.82 10.48 -15.38
N LEU A 141 -11.91 9.73 -14.75
CA LEU A 141 -11.04 10.24 -13.69
C LEU A 141 -9.98 11.22 -14.22
N LEU A 142 -9.36 10.87 -15.35
CA LEU A 142 -8.17 11.55 -15.87
C LEU A 142 -8.48 12.60 -16.91
N GLU A 143 -9.72 12.63 -17.43
CA GLU A 143 -10.18 13.51 -18.50
C GLU A 143 -9.35 13.36 -19.78
N VAL A 144 -9.07 12.10 -20.17
CA VAL A 144 -8.32 11.73 -21.38
C VAL A 144 -9.09 10.71 -22.21
N ASP A 145 -8.69 10.56 -23.47
CA ASP A 145 -9.30 9.61 -24.40
C ASP A 145 -8.89 8.15 -24.09
N ALA A 146 -9.71 7.20 -24.57
CA ALA A 146 -9.49 5.76 -24.35
C ALA A 146 -8.13 5.29 -24.87
N ASP A 147 -7.71 5.76 -26.04
CA ASP A 147 -6.42 5.39 -26.63
C ASP A 147 -5.23 5.78 -25.72
N ALA A 148 -5.34 6.93 -25.03
CA ALA A 148 -4.34 7.36 -24.06
C ALA A 148 -4.20 6.42 -22.87
N ILE A 149 -5.30 5.76 -22.47
CA ILE A 149 -5.31 4.77 -21.40
C ILE A 149 -4.79 3.42 -21.92
N GLU A 150 -5.35 2.92 -23.02
CA GLU A 150 -5.15 1.55 -23.50
C GLU A 150 -3.70 1.26 -23.92
N LYS A 151 -2.99 2.25 -24.46
CA LYS A 151 -1.57 2.12 -24.81
C LYS A 151 -0.70 1.69 -23.63
N HIS A 152 -1.10 1.98 -22.38
CA HIS A 152 -0.32 1.67 -21.20
C HIS A 152 -0.54 0.27 -20.64
N TYR A 153 -1.62 -0.43 -21.01
CA TYR A 153 -1.93 -1.73 -20.40
C TYR A 153 -0.85 -2.78 -20.61
N MET A 154 -0.29 -2.84 -21.84
CA MET A 154 0.75 -3.81 -22.15
C MET A 154 2.05 -3.50 -21.39
N ASP A 155 2.50 -2.25 -21.41
CA ASP A 155 3.71 -1.83 -20.71
C ASP A 155 3.58 -2.04 -19.18
N MET A 156 2.43 -1.71 -18.60
CA MET A 156 2.18 -1.94 -17.18
C MET A 156 2.11 -3.44 -16.82
N THR A 157 1.73 -4.28 -17.78
CA THR A 157 1.76 -5.74 -17.59
C THR A 157 3.19 -6.26 -17.64
N ILE A 158 4.02 -5.76 -18.56
CA ILE A 158 5.46 -6.07 -18.63
C ILE A 158 6.16 -5.63 -17.33
N ASP A 159 5.83 -4.44 -16.82
CA ASP A 159 6.34 -3.90 -15.56
C ASP A 159 5.77 -4.58 -14.31
N ARG A 160 4.94 -5.61 -14.48
CA ARG A 160 4.29 -6.37 -13.40
C ARG A 160 3.43 -5.50 -12.45
N LYS A 161 2.92 -4.39 -12.93
CA LYS A 161 1.95 -3.56 -12.21
C LYS A 161 0.53 -4.06 -12.42
N LEU A 162 0.24 -4.62 -13.60
CA LEU A 162 -1.04 -5.23 -13.95
C LEU A 162 -0.90 -6.71 -14.30
N VAL A 163 -2.01 -7.44 -14.21
CA VAL A 163 -2.18 -8.75 -14.82
C VAL A 163 -3.42 -8.70 -15.71
N MET A 164 -3.25 -9.07 -16.97
CA MET A 164 -4.35 -9.19 -17.95
C MET A 164 -4.69 -10.67 -18.15
N LYS A 165 -5.93 -11.02 -17.93
CA LYS A 165 -6.44 -12.40 -18.11
C LYS A 165 -7.55 -12.40 -19.14
N GLN A 166 -7.32 -13.08 -20.27
CA GLN A 166 -8.35 -13.32 -21.28
C GLN A 166 -9.28 -14.43 -20.81
N THR A 167 -10.57 -14.16 -20.81
CA THR A 167 -11.64 -15.17 -20.66
C THR A 167 -12.44 -15.27 -21.97
N GLU A 168 -13.39 -16.18 -22.04
CA GLU A 168 -14.25 -16.33 -23.23
C GLU A 168 -15.05 -15.05 -23.51
N ASP A 169 -15.49 -14.36 -22.47
CA ASP A 169 -16.41 -13.22 -22.60
C ASP A 169 -15.70 -11.85 -22.55
N GLN A 170 -14.53 -11.75 -21.91
CA GLN A 170 -13.92 -10.43 -21.61
C GLN A 170 -12.42 -10.53 -21.27
N VAL A 171 -11.75 -9.38 -21.33
CA VAL A 171 -10.42 -9.18 -20.76
C VAL A 171 -10.56 -8.64 -19.33
N GLN A 172 -10.07 -9.39 -18.36
CA GLN A 172 -10.02 -8.99 -16.96
C GLN A 172 -8.67 -8.34 -16.67
N ILE A 173 -8.67 -7.15 -16.06
CA ILE A 173 -7.46 -6.45 -15.66
C ILE A 173 -7.43 -6.33 -14.14
N TYR A 174 -6.36 -6.84 -13.56
CA TYR A 174 -6.08 -6.82 -12.12
C TYR A 174 -4.91 -5.88 -11.83
N ALA A 175 -4.92 -5.20 -10.70
CA ALA A 175 -3.65 -4.82 -10.10
C ALA A 175 -2.92 -6.10 -9.65
N SER A 176 -1.63 -6.21 -9.94
CA SER A 176 -0.87 -7.47 -9.71
C SER A 176 -0.97 -7.95 -8.27
N THR A 177 -1.00 -7.05 -7.30
CA THR A 177 -1.16 -7.37 -5.88
C THR A 177 -2.44 -8.19 -5.62
N PHE A 178 -3.57 -7.76 -6.17
CA PHE A 178 -4.86 -8.46 -5.98
C PHE A 178 -4.89 -9.80 -6.69
N TYR A 179 -4.33 -9.89 -7.91
CA TYR A 179 -4.24 -11.15 -8.64
C TYR A 179 -3.47 -12.22 -7.84
N TYR A 180 -2.29 -11.87 -7.33
CA TYR A 180 -1.49 -12.82 -6.57
C TYR A 180 -2.07 -13.12 -5.19
N MET A 181 -2.74 -12.18 -4.55
CA MET A 181 -3.50 -12.44 -3.31
C MET A 181 -4.59 -13.48 -3.55
N GLU A 182 -5.41 -13.30 -4.60
CA GLU A 182 -6.49 -14.23 -4.96
C GLU A 182 -5.93 -15.62 -5.29
N LEU A 183 -4.85 -15.68 -6.08
CA LEU A 183 -4.17 -16.93 -6.40
C LEU A 183 -3.65 -17.65 -5.16
N ASN A 184 -2.99 -16.93 -4.26
CA ASN A 184 -2.46 -17.49 -3.01
C ASN A 184 -3.58 -18.02 -2.10
N VAL A 185 -4.67 -17.26 -1.96
CA VAL A 185 -5.85 -17.72 -1.20
C VAL A 185 -6.43 -18.99 -1.80
N ALA A 186 -6.56 -19.07 -3.13
CA ALA A 186 -7.05 -20.29 -3.81
C ALA A 186 -6.14 -21.49 -3.56
N VAL A 187 -4.81 -21.30 -3.59
CA VAL A 187 -3.84 -22.36 -3.26
C VAL A 187 -4.00 -22.82 -1.81
N MET A 188 -4.05 -21.88 -0.87
CA MET A 188 -4.21 -22.19 0.58
C MET A 188 -5.53 -22.93 0.84
N LEU A 189 -6.64 -22.49 0.24
CA LEU A 189 -7.91 -23.17 0.38
C LEU A 189 -7.88 -24.59 -0.19
N ARG A 190 -7.21 -24.79 -1.33
CA ARG A 190 -7.01 -26.12 -1.91
C ARG A 190 -6.18 -27.04 -1.02
N GLU A 191 -5.13 -26.51 -0.38
CA GLU A 191 -4.29 -27.26 0.56
C GLU A 191 -5.06 -27.61 1.84
N LEU A 192 -5.93 -26.73 2.32
CA LEU A 192 -6.80 -27.00 3.46
C LEU A 192 -7.95 -27.97 3.13
N ASN A 193 -8.34 -28.12 1.87
CA ASN A 193 -9.46 -28.96 1.44
C ASN A 193 -9.06 -30.44 1.43
N VAL A 194 -8.69 -30.95 2.59
CA VAL A 194 -8.37 -32.36 2.84
C VAL A 194 -9.48 -33.00 3.67
N LYS A 195 -9.60 -34.32 3.56
CA LYS A 195 -10.49 -35.09 4.42
C LYS A 195 -9.70 -35.89 5.40
N TYR A 196 -10.14 -35.89 6.65
CA TYR A 196 -9.52 -36.61 7.75
C TYR A 196 -10.28 -37.91 8.00
N ASP A 197 -9.53 -38.98 8.28
CA ASP A 197 -10.11 -40.21 8.80
C ASP A 197 -10.49 -40.02 10.27
N PHE A 198 -11.73 -40.37 10.61
CA PHE A 198 -12.22 -40.30 11.98
C PHE A 198 -13.24 -41.41 12.25
N SER A 199 -13.48 -41.71 13.53
CA SER A 199 -14.50 -42.65 13.94
C SER A 199 -15.88 -41.99 14.00
N GLU A 200 -16.73 -42.24 13.06
CA GLU A 200 -18.13 -41.74 13.05
C GLU A 200 -18.83 -42.09 14.36
N THR A 201 -18.68 -43.34 14.85
CA THR A 201 -19.28 -43.80 16.10
C THR A 201 -18.82 -42.96 17.32
N ALA A 202 -17.56 -42.55 17.34
CA ALA A 202 -17.05 -41.73 18.43
C ALA A 202 -17.57 -40.28 18.38
N VAL A 203 -17.73 -39.72 17.18
CA VAL A 203 -18.35 -38.38 16.98
C VAL A 203 -19.80 -38.42 17.35
N GLU A 204 -20.57 -39.42 16.88
CA GLU A 204 -21.99 -39.61 17.25
C GLU A 204 -22.21 -39.73 18.75
N GLN A 205 -21.40 -40.54 19.43
CA GLN A 205 -21.47 -40.64 20.88
C GLN A 205 -21.18 -39.29 21.60
N ARG A 206 -20.24 -38.53 21.05
CA ARG A 206 -19.90 -37.21 21.61
C ARG A 206 -21.02 -36.19 21.41
N ILE A 207 -21.63 -36.18 20.22
CA ILE A 207 -22.78 -35.32 19.92
C ILE A 207 -23.94 -35.63 20.89
N ARG A 208 -24.35 -36.89 21.00
CA ARG A 208 -25.42 -37.30 21.93
C ARG A 208 -25.18 -36.90 23.35
N LYS A 209 -23.95 -37.08 23.85
CA LYS A 209 -23.56 -36.68 25.20
C LYS A 209 -23.66 -35.16 25.40
N ILE A 210 -23.32 -34.36 24.39
CA ILE A 210 -23.43 -32.90 24.46
C ILE A 210 -24.90 -32.48 24.43
N GLU A 211 -25.72 -33.07 23.55
CA GLU A 211 -27.16 -32.81 23.49
C GLU A 211 -27.83 -33.09 24.81
N GLU A 212 -27.51 -34.24 25.47
CA GLU A 212 -28.07 -34.60 26.79
C GLU A 212 -27.65 -33.62 27.90
N LEU A 213 -26.40 -33.10 27.84
CA LEU A 213 -25.89 -32.18 28.87
C LEU A 213 -26.36 -30.74 28.69
N SER A 214 -26.68 -30.31 27.47
CA SER A 214 -27.02 -28.93 27.13
C SER A 214 -28.51 -28.71 26.91
N ASP A 215 -29.33 -29.77 26.99
CA ASP A 215 -30.78 -29.74 26.68
C ASP A 215 -31.05 -29.14 25.27
N LEU A 216 -30.10 -29.35 24.36
CA LEU A 216 -30.15 -28.88 22.98
C LEU A 216 -30.18 -30.09 22.06
N LYS A 217 -31.05 -30.09 21.05
CA LYS A 217 -31.12 -31.13 20.04
C LYS A 217 -30.85 -30.50 18.68
N LEU A 218 -29.84 -31.03 18.00
CA LEU A 218 -29.51 -30.60 16.64
C LEU A 218 -30.57 -31.09 15.66
N ASP A 219 -30.92 -30.27 14.70
CA ASP A 219 -31.64 -30.74 13.53
C ASP A 219 -30.74 -31.54 12.59
N GLU A 220 -31.30 -32.18 11.58
CA GLU A 220 -30.58 -33.05 10.65
C GLU A 220 -29.44 -32.31 9.93
N MET A 221 -29.67 -31.09 9.48
CA MET A 221 -28.65 -30.30 8.76
C MET A 221 -27.56 -29.80 9.68
N GLN A 222 -27.90 -29.41 10.90
CA GLN A 222 -26.93 -29.02 11.92
C GLN A 222 -26.05 -30.20 12.33
N HIS A 223 -26.65 -31.39 12.47
CA HIS A 223 -25.90 -32.60 12.74
C HIS A 223 -24.94 -32.98 11.63
N ILE A 224 -25.37 -32.94 10.36
CA ILE A 224 -24.50 -33.14 9.18
C ILE A 224 -23.36 -32.12 9.19
N ALA A 225 -23.62 -30.83 9.47
CA ALA A 225 -22.60 -29.77 9.51
C ALA A 225 -21.54 -30.07 10.58
N VAL A 226 -21.91 -30.56 11.76
CA VAL A 226 -20.97 -30.93 12.83
C VAL A 226 -20.10 -32.10 12.41
N VAL A 227 -20.68 -33.16 11.82
CA VAL A 227 -19.94 -34.34 11.36
C VAL A 227 -18.96 -33.96 10.23
N GLU A 228 -19.42 -33.17 9.25
CA GLU A 228 -18.55 -32.72 8.14
C GLU A 228 -17.44 -31.74 8.64
N ALA A 229 -17.68 -30.96 9.69
CA ALA A 229 -16.65 -30.13 10.29
C ALA A 229 -15.51 -30.93 10.93
N VAL A 230 -15.80 -32.12 11.46
CA VAL A 230 -14.75 -33.03 11.97
C VAL A 230 -14.00 -33.71 10.83
N ARG A 231 -14.69 -34.01 9.73
CA ARG A 231 -14.14 -34.72 8.58
C ARG A 231 -13.27 -33.83 7.69
N SER A 232 -13.63 -32.56 7.55
CA SER A 232 -13.10 -31.68 6.51
C SER A 232 -12.17 -30.63 7.07
N GLY A 233 -11.02 -30.41 6.46
CA GLY A 233 -10.10 -29.31 6.78
C GLY A 233 -10.63 -27.95 6.30
N LEU A 234 -11.59 -27.98 5.35
CA LEU A 234 -12.32 -26.79 4.88
C LEU A 234 -13.80 -27.13 4.78
N LEU A 235 -14.64 -26.34 5.43
CA LEU A 235 -16.09 -26.45 5.37
C LEU A 235 -16.71 -25.07 5.21
N VAL A 236 -17.66 -24.94 4.29
CA VAL A 236 -18.47 -23.72 4.12
C VAL A 236 -19.91 -24.05 4.50
N ILE A 237 -20.45 -23.36 5.50
CA ILE A 237 -21.85 -23.50 5.93
C ILE A 237 -22.56 -22.23 5.46
N THR A 238 -23.64 -22.42 4.69
CA THR A 238 -24.48 -21.33 4.18
C THR A 238 -25.91 -21.54 4.65
N GLY A 239 -26.60 -20.49 4.95
CA GLY A 239 -27.97 -20.48 5.41
C GLY A 239 -28.20 -19.39 6.45
N GLY A 240 -29.41 -18.94 6.61
CA GLY A 240 -29.84 -17.92 7.58
C GLY A 240 -31.18 -18.26 8.13
#